data_ca46faa131f53c06ae95adc2791d80de
#
_entry.id   ca46faa131f53c06ae95adc2791d80de
#
_cell.length_a   1.000
_cell.length_b   1.000
_cell.length_c   1.000
_cell.angle_alpha   90.00
_cell.angle_beta   90.00
_cell.angle_gamma   90.00
#
_symmetry.space_group_name_H-M   'P 1'
#
loop_
_entity.id
_entity.type
_entity.pdbx_description
1 polymer ?
#
loop_
_entity_poly.entity_id
_entity_poly.type
_entity_poly.pdbx_seq_one_letter_code
_entity_poly.pdbx_strand_id
1 'polypeptide(L)'
;MKVVPNTVRAMLEPMIKANGGWCNTHAHADRSYTLSPEVMDLRRNCTLQQKWDALDRLKRESTVEDFYARLSTMFESMIDQGVTSMCTWLDVDPQS
;
A
#
# COMPACT_ATOMS: atom_id res chain seq x y z
N MET A 1 -26.59 -15.49 0.10
CA MET A 1 -26.26 -15.27 -1.32
C MET A 1 -24.76 -15.11 -1.47
N LYS A 2 -24.14 -15.96 -2.25
CA LYS A 2 -22.72 -15.80 -2.55
C LYS A 2 -22.56 -14.73 -3.64
N VAL A 3 -21.98 -13.60 -3.28
CA VAL A 3 -21.52 -12.64 -4.27
C VAL A 3 -20.25 -13.20 -4.91
N VAL A 4 -20.29 -13.42 -6.22
CA VAL A 4 -19.11 -13.82 -6.97
C VAL A 4 -18.30 -12.53 -7.23
N PRO A 5 -17.12 -12.34 -6.61
CA PRO A 5 -16.37 -11.07 -6.70
C PRO A 5 -16.10 -10.64 -8.15
N ASN A 6 -15.87 -11.61 -9.03
CA ASN A 6 -15.62 -11.37 -10.45
C ASN A 6 -16.82 -10.78 -11.20
N THR A 7 -18.05 -11.01 -10.74
CA THR A 7 -19.25 -10.44 -11.38
C THR A 7 -19.35 -8.94 -11.14
N VAL A 8 -19.12 -8.50 -9.92
CA VAL A 8 -19.11 -7.06 -9.57
C VAL A 8 -17.99 -6.35 -10.32
N ARG A 9 -16.81 -6.94 -10.34
CA ARG A 9 -15.67 -6.40 -11.07
C ARG A 9 -15.96 -6.26 -12.55
N ALA A 10 -16.52 -7.29 -13.18
CA ALA A 10 -16.86 -7.29 -14.60
C ALA A 10 -17.91 -6.22 -14.96
N MET A 11 -18.80 -5.89 -14.04
CA MET A 11 -19.79 -4.82 -14.23
C MET A 11 -19.17 -3.43 -14.08
N LEU A 12 -18.26 -3.24 -13.13
CA LEU A 12 -17.71 -1.94 -12.79
C LEU A 12 -16.51 -1.53 -13.65
N GLU A 13 -15.64 -2.47 -14.03
CA GLU A 13 -14.41 -2.14 -14.79
C GLU A 13 -14.65 -1.33 -16.06
N PRO A 14 -15.62 -1.70 -16.94
CA PRO A 14 -15.90 -0.91 -18.14
C PRO A 14 -16.36 0.51 -17.83
N MET A 15 -17.15 0.67 -16.77
CA MET A 15 -17.63 1.98 -16.33
C MET A 15 -16.50 2.86 -15.79
N ILE A 16 -15.60 2.27 -15.01
CA ILE A 16 -14.43 2.96 -14.45
C ILE A 16 -13.52 3.43 -15.58
N LYS A 17 -13.21 2.54 -16.53
CA LYS A 17 -12.37 2.86 -17.69
C LYS A 17 -12.98 3.95 -18.57
N ALA A 18 -14.30 3.87 -18.82
CA ALA A 18 -15.01 4.85 -19.63
C ALA A 18 -15.01 6.25 -19.00
N ASN A 19 -14.87 6.34 -17.67
CA ASN A 19 -14.83 7.61 -16.92
C ASN A 19 -13.41 8.02 -16.51
N GLY A 20 -12.37 7.48 -17.13
CA GLY A 20 -10.97 7.88 -16.92
C GLY A 20 -10.25 7.17 -15.77
N GLY A 21 -10.86 6.14 -15.18
CA GLY A 21 -10.30 5.37 -14.08
C GLY A 21 -10.54 6.00 -12.71
N TRP A 22 -9.98 5.35 -11.68
CA TRP A 22 -10.03 5.85 -10.31
C TRP A 22 -8.88 6.81 -10.04
N CYS A 23 -9.14 7.82 -9.21
CA CYS A 23 -8.12 8.64 -8.60
C CYS A 23 -8.00 8.27 -7.11
N ASN A 24 -6.83 7.77 -6.69
CA ASN A 24 -6.52 7.59 -5.29
C ASN A 24 -5.93 8.90 -4.76
N THR A 25 -6.71 9.65 -4.00
CA THR A 25 -6.33 10.98 -3.53
C THR A 25 -5.48 10.96 -2.26
N HIS A 26 -5.33 9.81 -1.61
CA HIS A 26 -4.55 9.70 -0.38
C HIS A 26 -3.98 8.30 -0.23
N ALA A 27 -2.66 8.18 -0.35
CA ALA A 27 -1.95 6.92 -0.14
C ALA A 27 -0.63 7.16 0.59
N HIS A 28 -0.14 6.12 1.25
CA HIS A 28 1.18 6.06 1.87
C HIS A 28 1.96 4.91 1.20
N ALA A 29 2.45 5.15 0.00
CA ALA A 29 3.11 4.15 -0.82
C ALA A 29 4.39 3.59 -0.15
N ASP A 30 5.10 4.44 0.57
CA ASP A 30 6.31 4.07 1.32
C ASP A 30 6.07 3.01 2.41
N ARG A 31 4.84 2.91 2.90
CA ARG A 31 4.45 1.93 3.92
C ARG A 31 3.80 0.67 3.36
N SER A 32 3.70 0.57 2.04
CA SER A 32 3.08 -0.58 1.39
C SER A 32 3.88 -1.86 1.65
N TYR A 33 3.17 -2.96 1.95
CA TYR A 33 3.75 -4.28 2.18
C TYR A 33 4.81 -4.32 3.29
N THR A 34 4.59 -3.54 4.35
CA THR A 34 5.49 -3.50 5.51
C THR A 34 5.04 -4.40 6.66
N LEU A 35 3.86 -5.04 6.52
CA LEU A 35 3.33 -5.94 7.53
C LEU A 35 3.86 -7.36 7.30
N SER A 36 4.60 -7.85 8.27
CA SER A 36 4.99 -9.25 8.37
C SER A 36 4.30 -9.89 9.59
N PRO A 37 4.30 -11.23 9.72
CA PRO A 37 3.78 -11.88 10.92
C PRO A 37 4.43 -11.36 12.21
N GLU A 38 5.74 -11.11 12.20
CA GLU A 38 6.49 -10.58 13.34
C GLU A 38 6.03 -9.16 13.69
N VAL A 39 5.85 -8.31 12.69
CA VAL A 39 5.36 -6.93 12.88
C VAL A 39 3.93 -6.94 13.40
N MET A 40 3.09 -7.84 12.91
CA MET A 40 1.71 -7.99 13.39
C MET A 40 1.67 -8.42 14.85
N ASP A 41 2.51 -9.35 15.26
CA ASP A 41 2.60 -9.78 16.65
C ASP A 41 3.06 -8.65 17.57
N LEU A 42 4.06 -7.88 17.15
CA LEU A 42 4.52 -6.71 17.89
C LEU A 42 3.40 -5.65 18.05
N ARG A 43 2.55 -5.49 17.05
CA ARG A 43 1.49 -4.49 17.08
C ARG A 43 0.32 -4.82 18.00
N ARG A 44 0.12 -6.07 18.36
CA ARG A 44 -1.03 -6.48 19.18
C ARG A 44 -1.05 -5.85 20.57
N ASN A 45 0.12 -5.76 21.21
CA ASN A 45 0.27 -5.28 22.59
C ASN A 45 1.42 -4.30 22.75
N CYS A 46 1.64 -3.42 21.79
CA CYS A 46 2.75 -2.49 21.83
C CYS A 46 2.32 -1.06 22.12
N THR A 47 3.25 -0.28 22.69
CA THR A 47 3.10 1.16 22.85
C THR A 47 3.28 1.89 21.53
N LEU A 48 2.86 3.14 21.46
CA LEU A 48 3.08 3.99 20.29
C LEU A 48 4.57 4.14 19.98
N GLN A 49 5.41 4.27 21.01
CA GLN A 49 6.86 4.36 20.85
C GLN A 49 7.44 3.10 20.20
N GLN A 50 6.98 1.93 20.62
CA GLN A 50 7.41 0.66 20.01
C GLN A 50 7.00 0.56 18.54
N LYS A 51 5.84 1.11 18.15
CA LYS A 51 5.42 1.19 16.75
C LYS A 51 6.36 2.08 15.92
N TRP A 52 6.72 3.22 16.46
CA TRP A 52 7.65 4.14 15.81
C TRP A 52 9.04 3.53 15.67
N ASP A 53 9.54 2.87 16.72
CA ASP A 53 10.83 2.19 16.70
C ASP A 53 10.88 1.09 15.63
N ALA A 54 9.77 0.34 15.48
CA ALA A 54 9.66 -0.70 14.46
C ALA A 54 9.68 -0.10 13.04
N LEU A 55 9.02 1.05 12.83
CA LEU A 55 9.03 1.75 11.55
C LEU A 55 10.43 2.30 11.22
N ASP A 56 11.08 2.92 12.18
CA ASP A 56 12.44 3.43 12.04
C ASP A 56 13.44 2.31 11.72
N ARG A 57 13.29 1.16 12.36
CA ARG A 57 14.08 -0.02 12.08
C ARG A 57 13.86 -0.50 10.64
N LEU A 58 12.62 -0.58 10.19
CA LEU A 58 12.28 -0.94 8.82
C LEU A 58 12.98 -0.01 7.82
N LYS A 59 12.92 1.30 8.06
CA LYS A 59 13.57 2.30 7.20
C LYS A 59 15.08 2.11 7.13
N ARG A 60 15.72 1.82 8.27
CA ARG A 60 17.18 1.62 8.31
C ARG A 60 17.62 0.32 7.66
N GLU A 61 16.83 -0.74 7.78
CA GLU A 61 17.18 -2.08 7.29
C GLU A 61 16.76 -2.32 5.83
N SER A 62 15.83 -1.53 5.31
CA SER A 62 15.37 -1.68 3.93
C SER A 62 16.39 -1.14 2.94
N THR A 63 16.62 -1.90 1.88
CA THR A 63 17.43 -1.45 0.74
C THR A 63 16.59 -0.65 -0.25
N VAL A 64 17.25 0.05 -1.17
CA VAL A 64 16.57 0.72 -2.29
C VAL A 64 15.80 -0.29 -3.13
N GLU A 65 16.37 -1.48 -3.33
CA GLU A 65 15.75 -2.57 -4.09
C GLU A 65 14.49 -3.08 -3.40
N ASP A 66 14.50 -3.24 -2.08
CA ASP A 66 13.31 -3.64 -1.30
C ASP A 66 12.20 -2.60 -1.42
N PHE A 67 12.55 -1.33 -1.30
CA PHE A 67 11.63 -0.22 -1.43
C PHE A 67 11.01 -0.17 -2.83
N TYR A 68 11.85 -0.29 -3.87
CA TYR A 68 11.39 -0.34 -5.25
C TYR A 68 10.44 -1.50 -5.51
N ALA A 69 10.75 -2.69 -5.02
CA ALA A 69 9.91 -3.88 -5.19
C ALA A 69 8.54 -3.69 -4.53
N ARG A 70 8.50 -3.14 -3.32
CA ARG A 70 7.23 -2.86 -2.61
C ARG A 70 6.38 -1.83 -3.34
N LEU A 71 6.99 -0.73 -3.78
CA LEU A 71 6.29 0.31 -4.53
C LEU A 71 5.77 -0.21 -5.87
N SER A 72 6.60 -0.94 -6.61
CA SER A 72 6.20 -1.51 -7.91
C SER A 72 4.99 -2.43 -7.75
N THR A 73 5.00 -3.30 -6.75
CA THR A 73 3.87 -4.20 -6.46
C THR A 73 2.60 -3.41 -6.13
N MET A 74 2.70 -2.36 -5.34
CA MET A 74 1.57 -1.50 -5.01
C MET A 74 1.01 -0.81 -6.25
N PHE A 75 1.85 -0.18 -7.06
CA PHE A 75 1.41 0.52 -8.26
C PHE A 75 0.78 -0.43 -9.28
N GLU A 76 1.37 -1.58 -9.51
CA GLU A 76 0.80 -2.60 -10.41
C GLU A 76 -0.57 -3.07 -9.92
N SER A 77 -0.72 -3.31 -8.63
CA SER A 77 -2.01 -3.69 -8.03
C SER A 77 -3.07 -2.60 -8.21
N MET A 78 -2.69 -1.34 -8.06
CA MET A 78 -3.61 -0.22 -8.27
C MET A 78 -4.02 -0.06 -9.73
N ILE A 79 -3.07 -0.22 -10.65
CA ILE A 79 -3.36 -0.18 -12.09
C ILE A 79 -4.34 -1.29 -12.47
N ASP A 80 -4.14 -2.49 -11.95
CA ASP A 80 -5.05 -3.62 -12.17
C ASP A 80 -6.47 -3.35 -11.66
N GLN A 81 -6.60 -2.53 -10.63
CA GLN A 81 -7.89 -2.13 -10.08
C GLN A 81 -8.52 -0.91 -10.77
N GLY A 82 -7.86 -0.36 -11.78
CA GLY A 82 -8.38 0.77 -12.57
C GLY A 82 -7.97 2.15 -12.03
N VAL A 83 -7.01 2.23 -11.13
CA VAL A 83 -6.44 3.51 -10.67
C VAL A 83 -5.55 4.10 -11.76
N THR A 84 -5.85 5.32 -12.20
CA THR A 84 -5.09 6.02 -13.24
C THR A 84 -4.32 7.22 -12.73
N SER A 85 -4.63 7.71 -11.54
CA SER A 85 -3.90 8.77 -10.88
C SER A 85 -3.87 8.56 -9.38
N MET A 86 -2.81 9.01 -8.73
CA MET A 86 -2.62 8.81 -7.30
C MET A 86 -1.83 9.96 -6.68
N CYS A 87 -2.24 10.35 -5.48
CA CYS A 87 -1.45 11.20 -4.60
C CYS A 87 -0.92 10.35 -3.46
N THR A 88 0.38 10.33 -3.29
CA THR A 88 1.03 9.60 -2.20
C THR A 88 1.86 10.51 -1.31
N TRP A 89 1.90 10.18 -0.04
CA TRP A 89 2.80 10.78 0.93
C TRP A 89 4.03 9.90 1.08
N LEU A 90 5.17 10.53 1.25
CA LEU A 90 6.43 9.85 1.56
C LEU A 90 7.00 10.47 2.83
N ASP A 91 7.36 9.64 3.79
CA ASP A 91 8.06 10.11 4.98
C ASP A 91 9.53 10.36 4.63
N VAL A 92 9.97 11.61 4.80
CA VAL A 92 11.36 12.00 4.61
C VAL A 92 11.88 12.49 5.95
N ASP A 93 12.76 11.72 6.55
CA ASP A 93 13.39 12.00 7.84
C ASP A 93 14.83 11.47 7.85
N PRO A 94 15.61 11.69 8.94
CA PRO A 94 16.99 11.21 8.99
C PRO A 94 17.17 9.69 8.87
N GLN A 95 16.10 8.90 9.04
CA GLN A 95 16.14 7.45 8.94
C GLN A 95 15.79 6.93 7.54
N SER A 96 15.19 7.74 6.72
CA SER A 96 14.76 7.34 5.38
C SER A 96 15.79 7.55 4.28
#